data_3a801bc356780ba7d95abb78f9300265
#
_entry.id   3a801bc356780ba7d95abb78f9300265
#
_cell.length_a   1.000
_cell.length_b   1.000
_cell.length_c   1.000
_cell.angle_alpha   90.00
_cell.angle_beta   90.00
_cell.angle_gamma   90.00
#
_symmetry.space_group_name_H-M   'P 1'
#
loop_
_entity.id
_entity.type
_entity.pdbx_description
1 polymer ?
#
loop_
_entity_poly.entity_id
_entity_poly.type
_entity_poly.pdbx_seq_one_letter_code
_entity_poly.pdbx_strand_id
1 'polypeptide(L)'
;QGKRHWLNDSYWLVMPYKLKDAGATLKYLGTESTQTGKPADILQLTYKTNNLSPGIRHKIWIDKKSRLVSQWAQYAKLTDKQPLFVVPWDDYQQHGDILLASERGSHDISDIMVFTGLPGEVFSDFTRTDLSRYHEAK
;
A
#
# COMPACT_ATOMS: atom_id res chain seq x y z
N GLN A 1 -0.84 20.90 2.00
CA GLN A 1 -1.82 19.86 2.35
C GLN A 1 -1.93 18.79 1.26
N GLY A 2 -2.12 19.11 -0.01
CA GLY A 2 -2.35 18.18 -1.11
C GLY A 2 -1.29 17.07 -1.26
N LYS A 3 0.01 17.42 -1.16
CA LYS A 3 1.09 16.43 -1.25
C LYS A 3 1.03 15.33 -0.17
N ARG A 4 0.61 15.68 1.05
CA ARG A 4 0.48 14.69 2.14
C ARG A 4 -0.68 13.74 1.89
N HIS A 5 -1.83 14.25 1.42
CA HIS A 5 -2.97 13.42 1.06
C HIS A 5 -2.60 12.45 -0.06
N TRP A 6 -2.03 12.94 -1.16
CA TRP A 6 -1.53 12.11 -2.25
C TRP A 6 -0.61 10.96 -1.79
N LEU A 7 0.32 11.26 -0.88
CA LEU A 7 1.22 10.24 -0.34
C LEU A 7 0.47 9.18 0.48
N ASN A 8 -0.45 9.59 1.34
CA ASN A 8 -1.26 8.66 2.11
C ASN A 8 -2.11 7.78 1.21
N ASP A 9 -2.80 8.38 0.26
CA ASP A 9 -3.69 7.66 -0.67
C ASP A 9 -2.88 6.66 -1.53
N SER A 10 -1.69 7.05 -1.97
CA SER A 10 -0.80 6.14 -2.70
C SER A 10 -0.35 4.94 -1.86
N TYR A 11 -0.17 5.10 -0.54
CA TYR A 11 0.12 3.98 0.35
C TYR A 11 -1.07 3.02 0.47
N TRP A 12 -2.30 3.51 0.54
CA TRP A 12 -3.48 2.66 0.57
C TRP A 12 -3.64 1.79 -0.68
N LEU A 13 -3.19 2.25 -1.82
CA LEU A 13 -3.30 1.53 -3.08
C LEU A 13 -2.08 0.66 -3.38
N VAL A 14 -0.87 1.21 -3.25
CA VAL A 14 0.34 0.58 -3.81
C VAL A 14 1.43 0.30 -2.76
N MET A 15 1.10 0.22 -1.48
CA MET A 15 2.08 0.01 -0.40
C MET A 15 3.02 -1.19 -0.66
N PRO A 16 2.58 -2.35 -1.13
CA PRO A 16 3.48 -3.48 -1.39
C PRO A 16 4.61 -3.14 -2.37
N TYR A 17 4.34 -2.30 -3.35
CA TYR A 17 5.34 -1.85 -4.33
C TYR A 17 6.35 -0.85 -3.76
N LYS A 18 6.01 -0.19 -2.65
CA LYS A 18 6.87 0.79 -1.96
C LYS A 18 7.88 0.17 -0.99
N LEU A 19 7.84 -1.14 -0.78
CA LEU A 19 8.76 -1.84 0.12
C LEU A 19 10.23 -1.72 -0.29
N LYS A 20 10.48 -1.44 -1.57
CA LYS A 20 11.82 -1.26 -2.14
C LYS A 20 12.12 0.19 -2.56
N ASP A 21 11.31 1.15 -2.15
CA ASP A 21 11.57 2.57 -2.42
C ASP A 21 12.90 3.03 -1.85
N ALA A 22 13.49 4.04 -2.46
CA ALA A 22 14.73 4.63 -1.98
C ALA A 22 14.58 5.13 -0.53
N GLY A 23 15.51 4.73 0.34
CA GLY A 23 15.46 5.05 1.78
C GLY A 23 14.62 4.10 2.63
N ALA A 24 13.91 3.14 2.03
CA ALA A 24 13.25 2.07 2.77
C ALA A 24 14.29 1.14 3.41
N THR A 25 14.05 0.76 4.65
CA THR A 25 14.83 -0.25 5.37
C THR A 25 13.87 -1.33 5.83
N LEU A 26 14.10 -2.56 5.38
CA LEU A 26 13.35 -3.73 5.77
C LEU A 26 14.15 -4.56 6.80
N LYS A 27 13.47 -4.98 7.84
CA LYS A 27 14.00 -5.91 8.84
C LYS A 27 13.05 -7.09 8.99
N TYR A 28 13.56 -8.30 8.84
CA TYR A 28 12.81 -9.52 9.14
C TYR A 28 12.65 -9.69 10.65
N LEU A 29 11.44 -9.95 11.11
CA LEU A 29 11.10 -10.12 12.53
C LEU A 29 10.71 -11.55 12.92
N GLY A 30 10.74 -12.49 11.99
CA GLY A 30 10.29 -13.86 12.22
C GLY A 30 8.92 -14.14 11.60
N THR A 31 8.16 -15.06 12.22
CA THR A 31 6.86 -15.51 11.71
C THR A 31 5.77 -15.29 12.74
N GLU A 32 4.60 -14.87 12.28
CA GLU A 32 3.37 -14.78 13.09
C GLU A 32 2.16 -15.17 12.25
N SER A 33 1.03 -15.40 12.89
CA SER A 33 -0.24 -15.47 12.17
C SER A 33 -0.83 -14.05 12.00
N THR A 34 -1.55 -13.84 10.90
CA THR A 34 -2.41 -12.67 10.73
C THR A 34 -3.58 -12.69 11.72
N GLN A 35 -4.36 -11.63 11.80
CA GLN A 35 -5.60 -11.59 12.58
C GLN A 35 -6.61 -12.67 12.16
N THR A 36 -6.55 -13.13 10.90
CA THR A 36 -7.38 -14.20 10.36
C THR A 36 -6.75 -15.60 10.50
N GLY A 37 -5.61 -15.72 11.19
CA GLY A 37 -4.93 -16.99 11.43
C GLY A 37 -4.05 -17.51 10.28
N LYS A 38 -3.87 -16.73 9.20
CA LYS A 38 -2.97 -17.14 8.10
C LYS A 38 -1.50 -17.03 8.54
N PRO A 39 -0.65 -18.05 8.35
CA PRO A 39 0.77 -17.97 8.70
C PRO A 39 1.52 -17.02 7.76
N ALA A 40 2.32 -16.13 8.33
CA ALA A 40 3.03 -15.11 7.57
C ALA A 40 4.46 -14.88 8.06
N ASP A 41 5.31 -14.45 7.16
CA ASP A 41 6.61 -13.85 7.46
C ASP A 41 6.44 -12.37 7.76
N ILE A 42 7.13 -11.87 8.78
CA ILE A 42 6.93 -10.52 9.28
C ILE A 42 8.11 -9.63 8.87
N LEU A 43 7.78 -8.53 8.21
CA LEU A 43 8.73 -7.49 7.89
C LEU A 43 8.40 -6.20 8.67
N GLN A 44 9.43 -5.56 9.20
CA GLN A 44 9.36 -4.18 9.64
C GLN A 44 9.89 -3.28 8.54
N LEU A 45 9.11 -2.28 8.17
CA LEU A 45 9.53 -1.23 7.25
C LEU A 45 9.72 0.09 8.01
N THR A 46 10.86 0.72 7.80
CA THR A 46 11.17 2.07 8.28
C THR A 46 11.82 2.87 7.15
N TYR A 47 11.73 4.19 7.22
CA TYR A 47 12.41 5.07 6.27
C TYR A 47 13.50 5.86 6.97
N LYS A 48 14.69 5.89 6.40
CA LYS A 48 15.70 6.88 6.78
C LYS A 48 15.13 8.26 6.46
N THR A 49 15.23 9.16 7.42
CA THR A 49 14.67 10.53 7.40
C THR A 49 14.60 11.16 6.01
N ASN A 50 13.50 10.93 5.35
CA ASN A 50 13.00 11.83 4.33
C ASN A 50 11.85 12.61 4.98
N ASN A 51 11.64 13.84 4.58
CA ASN A 51 10.72 14.81 5.18
C ASN A 51 9.24 14.39 5.17
N LEU A 52 8.91 13.15 4.84
CA LEU A 52 7.54 12.70 4.57
C LEU A 52 6.91 11.91 5.71
N SER A 53 7.72 11.16 6.47
CA SER A 53 7.21 10.35 7.59
C SER A 53 8.35 10.00 8.57
N PRO A 54 8.99 10.99 9.23
CA PRO A 54 10.07 10.71 10.16
C PRO A 54 9.53 9.94 11.37
N GLY A 55 10.10 8.77 11.61
CA GLY A 55 9.82 7.98 12.80
C GLY A 55 8.60 7.06 12.72
N ILE A 56 7.90 7.01 11.59
CA ILE A 56 6.83 6.03 11.38
C ILE A 56 7.43 4.64 11.13
N ARG A 57 6.82 3.63 11.73
CA ARG A 57 7.16 2.23 11.54
C ARG A 57 5.95 1.47 11.01
N HIS A 58 6.19 0.63 10.03
CA HIS A 58 5.19 -0.31 9.52
C HIS A 58 5.57 -1.74 9.87
N LYS A 59 4.58 -2.57 10.16
CA LYS A 59 4.71 -4.01 10.28
C LYS A 59 3.85 -4.65 9.18
N ILE A 60 4.44 -5.57 8.45
CA ILE A 60 3.88 -6.11 7.23
C ILE A 60 3.93 -7.63 7.32
N TRP A 61 2.82 -8.28 7.05
CA TRP A 61 2.69 -9.73 7.01
C TRP A 61 2.69 -10.19 5.55
N ILE A 62 3.65 -11.04 5.21
CA ILE A 62 3.75 -11.70 3.91
C ILE A 62 3.21 -13.12 4.06
N ASP A 63 2.11 -13.41 3.44
CA ASP A 63 1.52 -14.76 3.45
C ASP A 63 2.51 -15.79 2.90
N LYS A 64 2.72 -16.89 3.64
CA LYS A 64 3.72 -17.90 3.29
C LYS A 64 3.39 -18.68 2.02
N LYS A 65 2.13 -18.80 1.67
CA LYS A 65 1.66 -19.56 0.51
C LYS A 65 1.66 -18.70 -0.75
N SER A 66 0.98 -17.55 -0.72
CA SER A 66 0.85 -16.66 -1.88
C SER A 66 2.08 -15.79 -2.11
N ARG A 67 2.91 -15.55 -1.07
CA ARG A 67 4.05 -14.64 -1.06
C ARG A 67 3.66 -13.16 -1.26
N LEU A 68 2.39 -12.86 -1.07
CA LEU A 68 1.83 -11.50 -1.14
C LEU A 68 1.68 -10.91 0.26
N VAL A 69 1.60 -9.58 0.34
CA VAL A 69 1.22 -8.91 1.58
C VAL A 69 -0.22 -9.33 1.93
N SER A 70 -0.46 -9.70 3.17
CA SER A 70 -1.78 -10.15 3.64
C SER A 70 -2.33 -9.32 4.80
N GLN A 71 -1.48 -8.52 5.44
CA GLN A 71 -1.88 -7.62 6.52
C GLN A 71 -0.85 -6.52 6.68
N TRP A 72 -1.30 -5.35 7.11
CA TRP A 72 -0.46 -4.17 7.34
C TRP A 72 -0.84 -3.47 8.63
N ALA A 73 0.17 -3.06 9.39
CA ALA A 73 0.01 -2.21 10.57
C ALA A 73 0.93 -0.99 10.50
N GLN A 74 0.43 0.15 10.98
CA GLN A 74 1.20 1.38 11.10
C GLN A 74 1.34 1.80 12.56
N TYR A 75 2.51 2.23 12.94
CA TYR A 75 2.85 2.78 14.24
C TYR A 75 3.26 4.24 14.11
N ALA A 76 2.77 5.11 15.00
CA ALA A 76 3.07 6.54 14.94
C ALA A 76 4.54 6.84 15.21
N LYS A 77 5.19 6.00 16.02
CA LYS A 77 6.61 6.14 16.36
C LYS A 77 7.31 4.77 16.31
N LEU A 78 8.63 4.81 16.14
CA LEU A 78 9.47 3.61 16.15
C LEU A 78 9.34 2.79 17.44
N THR A 79 9.13 3.46 18.57
CA THR A 79 9.09 2.88 19.92
C THR A 79 7.71 2.42 20.37
N ASP A 80 6.67 2.75 19.61
CA ASP A 80 5.30 2.43 20.01
C ASP A 80 5.09 0.91 20.08
N LYS A 81 4.43 0.47 21.14
CA LYS A 81 4.08 -0.94 21.32
C LYS A 81 2.77 -1.30 20.62
N GLN A 82 1.85 -0.34 20.49
CA GLN A 82 0.56 -0.52 19.85
C GLN A 82 0.52 0.19 18.49
N PRO A 83 -0.02 -0.43 17.46
CA PRO A 83 -0.21 0.22 16.19
C PRO A 83 -1.35 1.24 16.23
N LEU A 84 -1.31 2.23 15.34
CA LEU A 84 -2.42 3.14 15.08
C LEU A 84 -3.60 2.38 14.46
N PHE A 85 -3.29 1.46 13.57
CA PHE A 85 -4.26 0.57 12.93
C PHE A 85 -3.58 -0.72 12.48
N VAL A 86 -4.39 -1.75 12.32
CA VAL A 86 -4.05 -3.02 11.63
C VAL A 86 -5.18 -3.30 10.66
N VAL A 87 -4.85 -3.50 9.41
CA VAL A 87 -5.83 -3.78 8.35
C VAL A 87 -5.43 -5.02 7.55
N PRO A 88 -6.39 -5.80 7.05
CA PRO A 88 -6.12 -6.82 6.06
C PRO A 88 -5.58 -6.19 4.79
N TRP A 89 -4.95 -6.99 3.95
CA TRP A 89 -4.52 -6.64 2.61
C TRP A 89 -4.83 -7.84 1.73
N ASP A 90 -6.05 -7.87 1.23
CA ASP A 90 -6.59 -9.07 0.55
C ASP A 90 -7.41 -8.67 -0.69
N ASP A 91 -8.06 -9.63 -1.31
CA ASP A 91 -8.79 -9.46 -2.56
C ASP A 91 -7.89 -8.90 -3.68
N TYR A 92 -6.83 -9.63 -3.98
CA TYR A 92 -5.90 -9.28 -5.05
C TYR A 92 -6.49 -9.57 -6.42
N GLN A 93 -6.47 -8.57 -7.29
CA GLN A 93 -6.90 -8.68 -8.68
C GLN A 93 -5.84 -8.18 -9.65
N GLN A 94 -5.78 -8.83 -10.81
CA GLN A 94 -4.85 -8.45 -11.87
C GLN A 94 -5.44 -7.28 -12.65
N HIS A 95 -4.62 -6.23 -12.84
CA HIS A 95 -4.92 -5.07 -13.64
C HIS A 95 -3.76 -4.85 -14.62
N GLY A 96 -3.87 -5.40 -15.84
CA GLY A 96 -2.74 -5.41 -16.76
C GLY A 96 -1.55 -6.17 -16.18
N ASP A 97 -0.41 -5.50 -16.05
CA ASP A 97 0.84 -6.10 -15.54
C ASP A 97 1.01 -5.98 -14.00
N ILE A 98 0.04 -5.41 -13.30
CA ILE A 98 0.12 -5.21 -11.85
C ILE A 98 -0.98 -5.94 -11.08
N LEU A 99 -0.66 -6.32 -9.85
CA LEU A 99 -1.58 -6.97 -8.94
C LEU A 99 -1.93 -5.98 -7.82
N LEU A 100 -3.21 -5.63 -7.68
CA LEU A 100 -3.69 -4.72 -6.66
C LEU A 100 -4.73 -5.41 -5.78
N ALA A 101 -4.70 -5.11 -4.49
CA ALA A 101 -5.65 -5.61 -3.52
C ALA A 101 -6.67 -4.51 -3.18
N SER A 102 -7.91 -4.88 -2.96
CA SER A 102 -9.00 -3.95 -2.66
C SER A 102 -9.45 -3.99 -1.20
N GLU A 103 -9.34 -5.13 -0.52
CA GLU A 103 -9.84 -5.30 0.84
C GLU A 103 -8.89 -4.67 1.88
N ARG A 104 -9.47 -3.77 2.71
CA ARG A 104 -8.82 -3.10 3.85
C ARG A 104 -9.70 -3.10 5.10
N GLY A 105 -10.68 -4.02 5.18
CA GLY A 105 -11.64 -4.08 6.28
C GLY A 105 -12.66 -2.96 6.20
N SER A 106 -12.63 -1.99 7.11
CA SER A 106 -13.57 -0.85 7.08
C SER A 106 -13.19 0.26 6.09
N HIS A 107 -12.11 0.11 5.34
CA HIS A 107 -11.55 1.13 4.43
C HIS A 107 -11.20 0.53 3.07
N ASP A 108 -12.08 -0.29 2.55
CA ASP A 108 -11.90 -0.92 1.24
C ASP A 108 -11.78 0.10 0.11
N ILE A 109 -11.07 -0.28 -0.93
CA ILE A 109 -10.91 0.53 -2.14
C ILE A 109 -11.82 -0.04 -3.22
N SER A 110 -12.74 0.76 -3.73
CA SER A 110 -13.60 0.40 -4.87
C SER A 110 -13.11 1.06 -6.16
N ASP A 111 -13.63 0.56 -7.27
CA ASP A 111 -13.45 1.17 -8.59
C ASP A 111 -11.97 1.37 -8.99
N ILE A 112 -11.13 0.38 -8.67
CA ILE A 112 -9.73 0.41 -9.08
C ILE A 112 -9.65 0.24 -10.59
N MET A 113 -9.09 1.23 -11.28
CA MET A 113 -8.84 1.20 -12.72
C MET A 113 -7.39 1.54 -13.00
N VAL A 114 -6.77 0.79 -13.89
CA VAL A 114 -5.40 1.02 -14.34
C VAL A 114 -5.45 1.30 -15.85
N PHE A 115 -4.81 2.36 -16.27
CA PHE A 115 -4.81 2.78 -17.66
C PHE A 115 -3.40 2.76 -18.25
N THR A 116 -3.31 2.46 -19.52
CA THR A 116 -2.07 2.58 -20.28
C THR A 116 -2.11 3.87 -21.13
N GLY A 117 -1.02 4.64 -21.07
CA GLY A 117 -0.84 5.79 -21.97
C GLY A 117 -1.73 6.98 -21.69
N LEU A 118 -2.08 7.26 -20.42
CA LEU A 118 -2.77 8.50 -20.07
C LEU A 118 -1.92 9.71 -20.43
N PRO A 119 -2.48 10.71 -21.15
CA PRO A 119 -1.76 11.94 -21.47
C PRO A 119 -1.57 12.81 -20.24
N GLY A 120 -0.51 13.64 -20.25
CA GLY A 120 -0.14 14.46 -19.09
C GLY A 120 -1.20 15.48 -18.65
N GLU A 121 -2.04 15.94 -19.57
CA GLU A 121 -3.15 16.85 -19.28
C GLU A 121 -4.17 16.29 -18.30
N VAL A 122 -4.35 14.95 -18.23
CA VAL A 122 -5.21 14.29 -17.24
C VAL A 122 -4.79 14.65 -15.80
N PHE A 123 -3.52 14.94 -15.58
CA PHE A 123 -2.96 15.24 -14.27
C PHE A 123 -2.78 16.75 -14.01
N SER A 124 -2.97 17.59 -15.02
CA SER A 124 -2.76 19.03 -14.91
C SER A 124 -4.02 19.85 -15.09
N ASP A 125 -5.08 19.29 -15.65
CA ASP A 125 -6.37 19.92 -15.77
C ASP A 125 -7.20 19.72 -14.49
N PHE A 126 -7.76 20.81 -13.95
CA PHE A 126 -8.66 20.76 -12.79
C PHE A 126 -10.11 20.41 -13.15
N THR A 127 -10.42 20.28 -14.43
CA THR A 127 -11.72 19.78 -14.86
C THR A 127 -11.77 18.25 -14.72
N ARG A 128 -12.96 17.72 -14.42
CA ARG A 128 -13.14 16.28 -14.33
C ARG A 128 -12.91 15.65 -15.70
N THR A 129 -11.86 14.86 -15.82
CA THR A 129 -11.54 14.14 -17.05
C THR A 129 -12.50 12.94 -17.22
N ASP A 130 -13.04 12.80 -18.42
CA ASP A 130 -13.80 11.61 -18.82
C ASP A 130 -12.80 10.49 -19.14
N LEU A 131 -12.63 9.57 -18.18
CA LEU A 131 -11.70 8.45 -18.30
C LEU A 131 -12.20 7.35 -19.26
N SER A 132 -13.49 7.35 -19.65
CA SER A 132 -14.04 6.36 -20.59
C SER A 132 -13.40 6.39 -21.97
N ARG A 133 -12.68 7.48 -22.28
CA ARG A 133 -11.94 7.65 -23.55
C ARG A 133 -10.62 6.87 -23.62
N TYR A 134 -10.14 6.38 -22.48
CA TYR A 134 -8.84 5.72 -22.39
C TYR A 134 -8.98 4.22 -22.20
N HIS A 135 -7.99 3.48 -22.66
CA HIS A 135 -7.99 2.03 -22.52
C HIS A 135 -7.56 1.63 -21.12
N GLU A 136 -8.45 0.95 -20.41
CA GLU A 136 -8.13 0.28 -19.17
C GLU A 136 -7.21 -0.92 -19.45
N ALA A 137 -6.18 -1.09 -18.62
CA ALA A 137 -5.33 -2.26 -18.64
C ALA A 137 -6.14 -3.49 -18.17
N LYS A 138 -6.25 -4.50 -19.04
CA LYS A 138 -6.96 -5.76 -18.74
C LYS A 138 -6.02 -6.76 -18.08
#